data_a4fd3d7157cc1bd4e2027488a595f865
#
_entry.id   a4fd3d7157cc1bd4e2027488a595f865
#
_cell.length_a   1.000
_cell.length_b   1.000
_cell.length_c   1.000
_cell.angle_alpha   90.00
_cell.angle_beta   90.00
_cell.angle_gamma   90.00
#
_symmetry.space_group_name_H-M   'P 1'
#
loop_
_entity.id
_entity.type
_entity.pdbx_description
1 polymer ?
#
loop_
_entity_poly.entity_id
_entity_poly.type
_entity_poly.pdbx_seq_one_letter_code
_entity_poly.pdbx_strand_id
1 'polypeptide(L)'
;MNLIASILDRFPALVIDGALATELERRGYNLKDDLWSAKILLEQPEAIKQLHYDYFKAGADCAITASYQATIAGFMKRGLNEQDALALIQKSVRLAIEARDEFWADEANHVGRSKPFVAASVGPYGAYLADGSEYRGNYGLTEKELMDFHRPRMKALIDAGADLLACETIPSPIEARALVKLLEEFQSVHAWISFSCRDEAHVCEGDKFEDCIRQIEASPFVEAVGINCTSPKYIPSLIGEVKKATNKPVLVYPNSGENYDATKSDWDGHPVYAS
;
A
#
# COMPACT_ATOMS: atom_id res chain seq x y z
N MET A 1 -8.59 -14.79 11.78
CA MET A 1 -9.94 -14.34 11.32
C MET A 1 -9.70 -13.36 10.19
N ASN A 2 -10.35 -13.50 9.05
CA ASN A 2 -10.17 -12.58 7.92
C ASN A 2 -10.84 -11.24 8.26
N LEU A 3 -10.03 -10.19 8.43
CA LEU A 3 -10.47 -8.87 8.87
C LEU A 3 -11.37 -8.21 7.82
N ILE A 4 -10.96 -8.25 6.56
CA ILE A 4 -11.70 -7.66 5.45
C ILE A 4 -13.07 -8.34 5.28
N ALA A 5 -13.10 -9.68 5.30
CA ALA A 5 -14.36 -10.42 5.20
C ALA A 5 -15.30 -10.08 6.36
N SER A 6 -14.79 -9.98 7.59
CA SER A 6 -15.62 -9.65 8.77
C SER A 6 -16.30 -8.27 8.70
N ILE A 7 -15.70 -7.32 7.96
CA ILE A 7 -16.29 -6.02 7.70
C ILE A 7 -17.32 -6.12 6.59
N LEU A 8 -17.00 -6.83 5.50
CA LEU A 8 -17.90 -7.00 4.35
C LEU A 8 -19.14 -7.84 4.67
N ASP A 9 -19.09 -8.70 5.69
CA ASP A 9 -20.28 -9.40 6.22
C ASP A 9 -21.31 -8.44 6.85
N ARG A 10 -20.87 -7.25 7.27
CA ARG A 10 -21.70 -6.26 7.95
C ARG A 10 -21.99 -5.02 7.11
N PHE A 11 -21.11 -4.70 6.18
CA PHE A 11 -21.17 -3.49 5.34
C PHE A 11 -21.00 -3.84 3.87
N PRO A 12 -21.66 -3.13 2.94
CA PRO A 12 -21.60 -3.42 1.51
C PRO A 12 -20.23 -3.12 0.87
N ALA A 13 -19.41 -2.32 1.52
CA ALA A 13 -18.07 -1.96 1.07
C ALA A 13 -17.19 -1.61 2.27
N LEU A 14 -15.88 -1.67 2.07
CA LEU A 14 -14.84 -1.17 2.95
C LEU A 14 -14.20 0.04 2.26
N VAL A 15 -14.09 1.15 2.98
CA VAL A 15 -13.51 2.39 2.47
C VAL A 15 -12.10 2.56 3.02
N ILE A 16 -11.10 2.55 2.13
CA ILE A 16 -9.72 2.89 2.50
C ILE A 16 -9.53 4.41 2.48
N ASP A 17 -8.46 4.88 3.12
CA ASP A 17 -8.05 6.28 3.08
C ASP A 17 -7.65 6.74 1.66
N GLY A 18 -7.35 8.02 1.52
CA GLY A 18 -6.96 8.64 0.25
C GLY A 18 -5.44 8.81 0.10
N ALA A 19 -5.04 9.52 -0.97
CA ALA A 19 -3.65 9.76 -1.32
C ALA A 19 -2.94 10.62 -0.27
N LEU A 20 -2.04 10.02 0.49
CA LEU A 20 -1.29 10.66 1.58
C LEU A 20 -0.38 11.78 1.04
N ALA A 21 0.34 11.52 -0.06
CA ALA A 21 1.24 12.51 -0.66
C ALA A 21 0.50 13.75 -1.13
N THR A 22 -0.51 13.58 -1.96
CA THR A 22 -1.31 14.68 -2.53
C THR A 22 -1.92 15.57 -1.44
N GLU A 23 -2.43 14.96 -0.36
CA GLU A 23 -3.03 15.73 0.71
C GLU A 23 -1.98 16.47 1.56
N LEU A 24 -0.79 15.91 1.75
CA LEU A 24 0.32 16.62 2.39
C LEU A 24 0.76 17.82 1.53
N GLU A 25 0.86 17.67 0.21
CA GLU A 25 1.18 18.77 -0.70
C GLU A 25 0.12 19.89 -0.64
N ARG A 26 -1.17 19.53 -0.63
CA ARG A 26 -2.28 20.48 -0.45
C ARG A 26 -2.20 21.25 0.87
N ARG A 27 -1.61 20.65 1.90
CA ARG A 27 -1.33 21.29 3.20
C ARG A 27 -0.03 22.09 3.21
N GLY A 28 0.68 22.18 2.09
CA GLY A 28 1.89 23.00 1.90
C GLY A 28 3.19 22.29 2.27
N TYR A 29 3.19 20.98 2.48
CA TYR A 29 4.43 20.24 2.72
C TYR A 29 5.18 19.99 1.41
N ASN A 30 6.49 20.20 1.42
CA ASN A 30 7.34 19.96 0.26
C ASN A 30 7.79 18.49 0.23
N LEU A 31 7.26 17.72 -0.72
CA LEU A 31 7.57 16.31 -0.93
C LEU A 31 8.61 16.09 -2.04
N LYS A 32 9.23 17.13 -2.59
CA LYS A 32 10.28 17.02 -3.62
C LYS A 32 11.56 16.43 -3.02
N ASP A 33 11.57 15.12 -2.90
CA ASP A 33 12.63 14.32 -2.33
C ASP A 33 12.42 12.85 -2.75
N ASP A 34 13.48 12.13 -3.17
CA ASP A 34 13.41 10.73 -3.64
C ASP A 34 12.82 9.76 -2.60
N LEU A 35 12.90 10.11 -1.32
CA LEU A 35 12.25 9.40 -0.22
C LEU A 35 11.36 10.35 0.59
N TRP A 36 10.43 11.03 -0.09
CA TRP A 36 9.57 12.06 0.51
C TRP A 36 8.83 11.57 1.77
N SER A 37 8.34 10.32 1.77
CA SER A 37 7.67 9.75 2.93
C SER A 37 8.60 9.63 4.14
N ALA A 38 9.87 9.32 3.91
CA ALA A 38 10.88 9.28 4.96
C ALA A 38 11.15 10.67 5.55
N LYS A 39 11.26 11.68 4.69
CA LYS A 39 11.49 13.07 5.11
C LYS A 39 10.35 13.54 6.02
N ILE A 40 9.11 13.34 5.63
CA ILE A 40 7.95 13.75 6.42
C ILE A 40 7.86 12.97 7.75
N LEU A 41 8.15 11.67 7.76
CA LEU A 41 8.22 10.86 8.98
C LEU A 41 9.25 11.37 9.99
N LEU A 42 10.37 11.91 9.49
CA LEU A 42 11.42 12.49 10.34
C LEU A 42 11.07 13.89 10.83
N GLU A 43 10.70 14.77 9.90
CA GLU A 43 10.60 16.21 10.16
C GLU A 43 9.21 16.64 10.67
N GLN A 44 8.14 15.95 10.22
CA GLN A 44 6.75 16.34 10.44
C GLN A 44 5.83 15.15 10.77
N PRO A 45 6.16 14.29 11.75
CA PRO A 45 5.36 13.10 12.04
C PRO A 45 3.92 13.42 12.44
N GLU A 46 3.70 14.53 13.13
CA GLU A 46 2.35 14.95 13.53
C GLU A 46 1.45 15.28 12.34
N ALA A 47 2.02 15.74 11.23
CA ALA A 47 1.25 15.96 10.01
C ALA A 47 0.68 14.66 9.44
N ILE A 48 1.46 13.57 9.50
CA ILE A 48 1.02 12.24 9.08
C ILE A 48 -0.08 11.72 10.01
N LYS A 49 0.12 11.82 11.34
CA LYS A 49 -0.88 11.42 12.33
C LYS A 49 -2.20 12.17 12.11
N GLN A 50 -2.13 13.50 11.98
CA GLN A 50 -3.33 14.32 11.75
C GLN A 50 -4.04 13.94 10.45
N LEU A 51 -3.29 13.62 9.39
CA LEU A 51 -3.86 13.21 8.13
C LEU A 51 -4.63 11.88 8.25
N HIS A 52 -4.07 10.88 8.92
CA HIS A 52 -4.80 9.63 9.20
C HIS A 52 -6.07 9.89 10.02
N TYR A 53 -6.00 10.73 11.05
CA TYR A 53 -7.16 11.12 11.84
C TYR A 53 -8.25 11.75 10.97
N ASP A 54 -7.88 12.67 10.08
CA ASP A 54 -8.83 13.36 9.19
C ASP A 54 -9.50 12.40 8.21
N TYR A 55 -8.77 11.39 7.69
CA TYR A 55 -9.36 10.34 6.87
C TYR A 55 -10.35 9.46 7.64
N PHE A 56 -10.04 9.06 8.88
CA PHE A 56 -11.00 8.35 9.71
C PHE A 56 -12.26 9.19 9.96
N LYS A 57 -12.09 10.48 10.22
CA LYS A 57 -13.19 11.42 10.39
C LYS A 57 -14.01 11.60 9.10
N ALA A 58 -13.37 11.53 7.94
CA ALA A 58 -14.03 11.57 6.64
C ALA A 58 -14.77 10.27 6.27
N GLY A 59 -14.55 9.17 7.02
CA GLY A 59 -15.28 7.91 6.81
C GLY A 59 -14.41 6.71 6.44
N ALA A 60 -13.07 6.83 6.40
CA ALA A 60 -12.20 5.70 6.11
C ALA A 60 -12.29 4.62 7.18
N ASP A 61 -12.41 3.36 6.76
CA ASP A 61 -12.37 2.17 7.62
C ASP A 61 -10.94 1.66 7.80
N CYS A 62 -10.03 2.07 6.93
CA CYS A 62 -8.64 1.65 6.94
C CYS A 62 -7.72 2.84 6.64
N ALA A 63 -6.65 3.00 7.43
CA ALA A 63 -5.52 3.86 7.07
C ALA A 63 -4.36 3.04 6.54
N ILE A 64 -3.80 3.47 5.40
CA ILE A 64 -2.57 2.91 4.82
C ILE A 64 -1.39 3.76 5.31
N THR A 65 -0.38 3.12 5.92
CA THR A 65 0.72 3.85 6.57
C THR A 65 1.66 4.52 5.58
N ALA A 66 2.37 5.57 6.04
CA ALA A 66 3.40 6.30 5.27
C ALA A 66 4.71 5.50 5.11
N SER A 67 4.61 4.20 4.80
CA SER A 67 5.77 3.29 4.71
C SER A 67 6.02 2.73 3.30
N TYR A 68 5.32 3.22 2.28
CA TYR A 68 5.41 2.72 0.90
C TYR A 68 6.86 2.58 0.40
N GLN A 69 7.67 3.63 0.53
CA GLN A 69 9.08 3.63 0.15
C GLN A 69 10.02 3.35 1.33
N ALA A 70 9.50 3.17 2.55
CA ALA A 70 10.32 3.01 3.74
C ALA A 70 11.03 1.66 3.74
N THR A 71 12.34 1.68 3.56
CA THR A 71 13.21 0.51 3.59
C THR A 71 14.46 0.81 4.41
N ILE A 72 15.01 -0.22 5.06
CA ILE A 72 16.25 -0.07 5.82
C ILE A 72 17.36 0.45 4.90
N ALA A 73 17.54 -0.17 3.73
CA ALA A 73 18.56 0.23 2.77
C ALA A 73 18.36 1.67 2.26
N GLY A 74 17.11 2.11 2.04
CA GLY A 74 16.80 3.47 1.62
C GLY A 74 17.14 4.51 2.68
N PHE A 75 16.82 4.23 3.93
CA PHE A 75 17.17 5.11 5.05
C PHE A 75 18.68 5.14 5.33
N MET A 76 19.37 3.98 5.23
CA MET A 76 20.83 3.93 5.38
C MET A 76 21.58 4.72 4.30
N LYS A 77 21.09 4.74 3.05
CA LYS A 77 21.61 5.61 1.99
C LYS A 77 21.53 7.10 2.35
N ARG A 78 20.61 7.48 3.24
CA ARG A 78 20.46 8.85 3.77
C ARG A 78 21.22 9.11 5.06
N GLY A 79 22.07 8.18 5.48
CA GLY A 79 22.94 8.34 6.63
C GLY A 79 22.36 7.88 7.98
N LEU A 80 21.14 7.28 7.98
CA LEU A 80 20.65 6.62 9.20
C LEU A 80 21.38 5.31 9.42
N ASN A 81 21.59 4.94 10.69
CA ASN A 81 21.99 3.57 11.01
C ASN A 81 20.77 2.63 10.93
N GLU A 82 21.00 1.34 10.95
CA GLU A 82 19.95 0.31 10.82
C GLU A 82 18.89 0.42 11.92
N GLN A 83 19.30 0.70 13.14
CA GLN A 83 18.37 0.82 14.29
C GLN A 83 17.42 2.00 14.13
N ASP A 84 17.93 3.15 13.70
CA ASP A 84 17.12 4.34 13.44
C ASP A 84 16.20 4.13 12.24
N ALA A 85 16.66 3.44 11.19
CA ALA A 85 15.87 3.06 10.04
C ALA A 85 14.67 2.18 10.44
N LEU A 86 14.92 1.15 11.26
CA LEU A 86 13.87 0.27 11.80
C LEU A 86 12.88 1.05 12.67
N ALA A 87 13.37 1.91 13.57
CA ALA A 87 12.53 2.73 14.43
C ALA A 87 11.62 3.66 13.61
N LEU A 88 12.10 4.20 12.49
CA LEU A 88 11.34 5.06 11.61
C LEU A 88 10.26 4.28 10.82
N ILE A 89 10.57 3.08 10.33
CA ILE A 89 9.58 2.19 9.72
C ILE A 89 8.46 1.89 10.72
N GLN A 90 8.80 1.50 11.94
CA GLN A 90 7.82 1.23 12.99
C GLN A 90 7.01 2.47 13.38
N LYS A 91 7.63 3.67 13.34
CA LYS A 91 6.95 4.94 13.63
C LYS A 91 5.79 5.19 12.68
N SER A 92 5.92 4.85 11.40
CA SER A 92 4.82 5.02 10.43
C SER A 92 3.54 4.28 10.84
N VAL A 93 3.69 3.07 11.39
CA VAL A 93 2.56 2.27 11.89
C VAL A 93 2.00 2.88 13.19
N ARG A 94 2.87 3.25 14.14
CA ARG A 94 2.44 3.83 15.41
C ARG A 94 1.62 5.11 15.23
N LEU A 95 2.01 6.00 14.32
CA LEU A 95 1.26 7.22 14.02
C LEU A 95 -0.16 6.94 13.51
N ALA A 96 -0.33 5.95 12.66
CA ALA A 96 -1.66 5.54 12.18
C ALA A 96 -2.51 4.89 13.29
N ILE A 97 -1.88 4.07 14.15
CA ILE A 97 -2.54 3.46 15.32
C ILE A 97 -2.98 4.55 16.32
N GLU A 98 -2.12 5.50 16.63
CA GLU A 98 -2.42 6.61 17.52
C GLU A 98 -3.59 7.46 16.99
N ALA A 99 -3.58 7.78 15.69
CA ALA A 99 -4.67 8.51 15.03
C ALA A 99 -6.00 7.72 15.10
N ARG A 100 -5.96 6.41 14.83
CA ARG A 100 -7.11 5.51 14.92
C ARG A 100 -7.66 5.46 16.34
N ASP A 101 -6.81 5.26 17.32
CA ASP A 101 -7.25 5.09 18.71
C ASP A 101 -7.75 6.42 19.31
N GLU A 102 -7.18 7.55 18.94
CA GLU A 102 -7.68 8.89 19.26
C GLU A 102 -9.07 9.12 18.64
N PHE A 103 -9.25 8.81 17.35
CA PHE A 103 -10.53 8.90 16.68
C PHE A 103 -11.59 7.99 17.34
N TRP A 104 -11.21 6.76 17.68
CA TRP A 104 -12.12 5.76 18.25
C TRP A 104 -12.40 5.96 19.73
N ALA A 105 -11.69 6.85 20.44
CA ALA A 105 -11.95 7.19 21.82
C ALA A 105 -13.28 7.95 22.01
N ASP A 106 -13.78 8.61 20.97
CA ASP A 106 -15.09 9.25 20.97
C ASP A 106 -16.18 8.26 20.56
N GLU A 107 -17.08 7.93 21.48
CA GLU A 107 -18.20 6.99 21.25
C GLU A 107 -19.13 7.43 20.11
N ALA A 108 -19.21 8.72 19.81
CA ALA A 108 -19.99 9.23 18.69
C ALA A 108 -19.52 8.67 17.34
N ASN A 109 -18.24 8.30 17.25
CA ASN A 109 -17.63 7.71 16.06
C ASN A 109 -17.95 6.22 15.87
N HIS A 110 -18.60 5.56 16.83
CA HIS A 110 -18.95 4.14 16.74
C HIS A 110 -20.25 3.89 15.97
N VAL A 111 -21.07 4.92 15.76
CA VAL A 111 -22.40 4.78 15.15
C VAL A 111 -22.30 4.36 13.68
N GLY A 112 -22.82 3.18 13.36
CA GLY A 112 -22.86 2.66 12.00
C GLY A 112 -21.52 2.22 11.42
N ARG A 113 -20.48 2.05 12.25
CA ARG A 113 -19.12 1.73 11.83
C ARG A 113 -18.52 0.56 12.62
N SER A 114 -17.55 -0.12 12.04
CA SER A 114 -16.59 -0.94 12.78
C SER A 114 -15.42 -0.06 13.26
N LYS A 115 -14.68 -0.50 14.29
CA LYS A 115 -13.42 0.13 14.64
C LYS A 115 -12.51 0.11 13.40
N PRO A 116 -11.99 1.26 12.96
CA PRO A 116 -11.05 1.31 11.84
C PRO A 116 -9.79 0.50 12.14
N PHE A 117 -9.09 0.09 11.08
CA PHE A 117 -7.85 -0.67 11.20
C PHE A 117 -6.69 0.00 10.43
N VAL A 118 -5.48 -0.48 10.68
CA VAL A 118 -4.25 0.06 10.09
C VAL A 118 -3.61 -1.01 9.23
N ALA A 119 -3.46 -0.70 7.93
CA ALA A 119 -2.74 -1.52 6.98
C ALA A 119 -1.35 -0.93 6.70
N ALA A 120 -0.29 -1.68 7.00
CA ALA A 120 1.05 -1.19 6.79
C ALA A 120 1.47 -1.35 5.33
N SER A 121 1.81 -0.23 4.68
CA SER A 121 2.21 -0.19 3.28
C SER A 121 3.55 -0.88 3.03
N VAL A 122 3.56 -1.78 2.06
CA VAL A 122 4.74 -2.51 1.54
C VAL A 122 4.77 -2.29 0.03
N GLY A 123 5.43 -1.23 -0.43
CA GLY A 123 5.64 -0.97 -1.85
C GLY A 123 6.65 -1.93 -2.49
N PRO A 124 6.72 -2.04 -3.82
CA PRO A 124 7.62 -2.95 -4.52
C PRO A 124 9.09 -2.54 -4.40
N TYR A 125 9.97 -3.43 -4.82
CA TYR A 125 11.40 -3.15 -4.92
C TYR A 125 11.69 -1.92 -5.80
N GLY A 126 10.91 -1.75 -6.88
CA GLY A 126 11.01 -0.58 -7.77
C GLY A 126 10.78 0.76 -7.07
N ALA A 127 9.90 0.81 -6.08
CA ALA A 127 9.67 2.02 -5.29
C ALA A 127 10.91 2.43 -4.45
N TYR A 128 11.72 1.46 -4.01
CA TYR A 128 13.01 1.72 -3.36
C TYR A 128 14.06 2.26 -4.35
N LEU A 129 14.02 1.84 -5.62
CA LEU A 129 14.93 2.35 -6.65
C LEU A 129 14.65 3.82 -6.99
N ALA A 130 13.41 4.28 -6.81
CA ALA A 130 12.95 5.65 -7.08
C ALA A 130 13.25 6.12 -8.51
N ASP A 131 13.16 5.22 -9.50
CA ASP A 131 13.45 5.46 -10.92
C ASP A 131 12.26 5.10 -11.84
N GLY A 132 11.07 4.91 -11.26
CA GLY A 132 9.85 4.48 -11.94
C GLY A 132 9.80 2.98 -12.25
N SER A 133 10.70 2.19 -11.67
CA SER A 133 10.73 0.72 -11.87
C SER A 133 9.49 0.02 -11.30
N GLU A 134 8.77 0.63 -10.35
CA GLU A 134 7.48 0.16 -9.85
C GLU A 134 6.39 0.09 -10.92
N TYR A 135 6.61 0.76 -12.05
CA TYR A 135 5.73 0.72 -13.24
C TYR A 135 6.31 -0.08 -14.40
N ARG A 136 7.41 -0.80 -14.18
CA ARG A 136 8.08 -1.63 -15.22
C ARG A 136 8.32 -3.07 -14.77
N GLY A 137 8.69 -3.28 -13.50
CA GLY A 137 9.20 -4.57 -13.05
C GLY A 137 10.57 -4.90 -13.64
N ASN A 138 10.83 -6.19 -13.89
CA ASN A 138 12.06 -6.67 -14.54
C ASN A 138 13.35 -6.26 -13.83
N TYR A 139 13.38 -6.39 -12.50
CA TYR A 139 14.53 -5.98 -11.68
C TYR A 139 15.77 -6.88 -11.83
N GLY A 140 15.63 -8.02 -12.51
CA GLY A 140 16.68 -9.02 -12.61
C GLY A 140 16.98 -9.76 -11.31
N LEU A 141 16.08 -9.65 -10.31
CA LEU A 141 16.19 -10.30 -9.02
C LEU A 141 15.43 -11.62 -9.00
N THR A 142 15.96 -12.57 -8.26
CA THR A 142 15.28 -13.82 -7.94
C THR A 142 14.22 -13.60 -6.86
N GLU A 143 13.27 -14.52 -6.77
CA GLU A 143 12.25 -14.53 -5.71
C GLU A 143 12.89 -14.52 -4.30
N LYS A 144 14.00 -15.25 -4.13
CA LYS A 144 14.74 -15.27 -2.85
C LYS A 144 15.33 -13.89 -2.51
N GLU A 145 15.94 -13.20 -3.47
CA GLU A 145 16.49 -11.87 -3.25
C GLU A 145 15.41 -10.85 -2.91
N LEU A 146 14.22 -10.94 -3.54
CA LEU A 146 13.07 -10.14 -3.20
C LEU A 146 12.54 -10.46 -1.78
N MET A 147 12.50 -11.73 -1.39
CA MET A 147 12.17 -12.12 -0.01
C MET A 147 13.17 -11.51 0.99
N ASP A 148 14.46 -11.63 0.72
CA ASP A 148 15.52 -11.12 1.62
C ASP A 148 15.45 -9.58 1.73
N PHE A 149 15.06 -8.88 0.65
CA PHE A 149 14.80 -7.44 0.65
C PHE A 149 13.58 -7.05 1.51
N HIS A 150 12.45 -7.75 1.34
CA HIS A 150 11.20 -7.40 2.01
C HIS A 150 11.14 -7.85 3.48
N ARG A 151 11.79 -8.97 3.83
CA ARG A 151 11.68 -9.59 5.16
C ARG A 151 11.95 -8.62 6.32
N PRO A 152 13.04 -7.84 6.36
CA PRO A 152 13.33 -6.99 7.51
C PRO A 152 12.27 -5.91 7.72
N ARG A 153 11.82 -5.25 6.63
CA ARG A 153 10.81 -4.19 6.74
C ARG A 153 9.43 -4.74 7.10
N MET A 154 9.01 -5.87 6.50
CA MET A 154 7.74 -6.50 6.84
C MET A 154 7.72 -6.89 8.32
N LYS A 155 8.82 -7.49 8.81
CA LYS A 155 8.94 -7.79 10.24
C LYS A 155 8.81 -6.54 11.11
N ALA A 156 9.47 -5.44 10.75
CA ALA A 156 9.38 -4.19 11.51
C ALA A 156 7.96 -3.62 11.55
N LEU A 157 7.21 -3.69 10.44
CA LEU A 157 5.83 -3.25 10.35
C LEU A 157 4.88 -4.14 11.20
N ILE A 158 5.09 -5.45 11.17
CA ILE A 158 4.35 -6.43 11.98
C ILE A 158 4.63 -6.20 13.48
N ASP A 159 5.89 -6.08 13.87
CA ASP A 159 6.31 -5.85 15.26
C ASP A 159 5.78 -4.51 15.81
N ALA A 160 5.49 -3.54 14.94
CA ALA A 160 4.88 -2.27 15.31
C ALA A 160 3.37 -2.36 15.55
N GLY A 161 2.73 -3.49 15.26
CA GLY A 161 1.32 -3.76 15.54
C GLY A 161 0.37 -3.44 14.40
N ALA A 162 0.82 -3.47 13.15
CA ALA A 162 -0.07 -3.37 11.99
C ALA A 162 -1.15 -4.46 12.05
N ASP A 163 -2.41 -4.09 11.79
CA ASP A 163 -3.52 -5.03 11.76
C ASP A 163 -3.47 -5.90 10.50
N LEU A 164 -2.93 -5.34 9.40
CA LEU A 164 -2.82 -5.96 8.09
C LEU A 164 -1.62 -5.39 7.32
N LEU A 165 -1.11 -6.09 6.31
CA LEU A 165 -0.16 -5.51 5.38
C LEU A 165 -0.84 -5.12 4.07
N ALA A 166 -0.51 -3.94 3.55
CA ALA A 166 -0.87 -3.46 2.22
C ALA A 166 0.30 -3.68 1.26
N CYS A 167 0.42 -4.87 0.69
CA CYS A 167 1.40 -5.14 -0.37
C CYS A 167 0.87 -4.54 -1.67
N GLU A 168 1.33 -3.35 -2.03
CA GLU A 168 0.69 -2.52 -3.04
C GLU A 168 1.61 -2.09 -4.18
N THR A 169 1.00 -1.79 -5.34
CA THR A 169 1.70 -1.35 -6.55
C THR A 169 2.67 -2.42 -7.08
N ILE A 170 2.37 -3.69 -6.87
CA ILE A 170 3.25 -4.80 -7.26
C ILE A 170 3.22 -4.95 -8.79
N PRO A 171 4.36 -4.81 -9.49
CA PRO A 171 4.38 -4.82 -10.95
C PRO A 171 4.55 -6.22 -11.55
N SER A 172 4.93 -7.22 -10.73
CA SER A 172 5.39 -8.51 -11.21
C SER A 172 4.88 -9.71 -10.39
N PRO A 173 4.66 -10.89 -11.03
CA PRO A 173 4.25 -12.09 -10.32
C PRO A 173 5.34 -12.66 -9.40
N ILE A 174 6.61 -12.48 -9.74
CA ILE A 174 7.73 -12.99 -8.93
C ILE A 174 7.78 -12.28 -7.58
N GLU A 175 7.56 -10.96 -7.55
CA GLU A 175 7.54 -10.19 -6.32
C GLU A 175 6.28 -10.50 -5.49
N ALA A 176 5.12 -10.67 -6.14
CA ALA A 176 3.90 -11.09 -5.45
C ALA A 176 4.09 -12.44 -4.74
N ARG A 177 4.72 -13.43 -5.40
CA ARG A 177 5.03 -14.74 -4.78
C ARG A 177 6.02 -14.60 -3.62
N ALA A 178 7.05 -13.75 -3.76
CA ALA A 178 8.01 -13.50 -2.68
C ALA A 178 7.31 -12.96 -1.42
N LEU A 179 6.38 -12.02 -1.59
CA LEU A 179 5.59 -11.46 -0.49
C LEU A 179 4.66 -12.51 0.14
N VAL A 180 3.99 -13.34 -0.67
CA VAL A 180 3.16 -14.46 -0.15
C VAL A 180 3.98 -15.43 0.69
N LYS A 181 5.16 -15.84 0.22
CA LYS A 181 6.05 -16.73 0.98
C LYS A 181 6.48 -16.12 2.31
N LEU A 182 6.70 -14.80 2.36
CA LEU A 182 6.99 -14.11 3.62
C LEU A 182 5.79 -14.09 4.56
N LEU A 183 4.57 -13.90 4.06
CA LEU A 183 3.36 -14.03 4.87
C LEU A 183 3.22 -15.43 5.47
N GLU A 184 3.50 -16.47 4.67
CA GLU A 184 3.50 -17.87 5.10
C GLU A 184 4.64 -18.18 6.10
N GLU A 185 5.78 -17.49 6.01
CA GLU A 185 6.88 -17.57 6.98
C GLU A 185 6.48 -16.92 8.32
N PHE A 186 5.90 -15.73 8.30
CA PHE A 186 5.53 -14.99 9.50
C PHE A 186 4.30 -15.55 10.22
N GLN A 187 3.28 -15.97 9.50
CA GLN A 187 2.02 -16.56 10.00
C GLN A 187 1.23 -15.72 11.03
N SER A 188 1.71 -14.52 11.34
CA SER A 188 1.17 -13.65 12.38
C SER A 188 0.34 -12.48 11.84
N VAL A 189 0.36 -12.26 10.53
CA VAL A 189 -0.30 -11.15 9.85
C VAL A 189 -0.86 -11.61 8.51
N HIS A 190 -1.96 -10.98 8.11
CA HIS A 190 -2.53 -11.15 6.78
C HIS A 190 -2.22 -9.93 5.90
N ALA A 191 -2.54 -9.99 4.62
CA ALA A 191 -2.32 -8.91 3.68
C ALA A 191 -3.40 -8.86 2.60
N TRP A 192 -3.53 -7.71 1.96
CA TRP A 192 -3.95 -7.69 0.57
C TRP A 192 -2.73 -7.57 -0.34
N ILE A 193 -2.89 -8.01 -1.60
CA ILE A 193 -1.90 -7.78 -2.64
C ILE A 193 -2.58 -7.06 -3.80
N SER A 194 -2.12 -5.84 -4.10
CA SER A 194 -2.60 -5.07 -5.23
C SER A 194 -1.49 -4.81 -6.25
N PHE A 195 -1.88 -4.89 -7.51
CA PHE A 195 -0.96 -4.80 -8.63
C PHE A 195 -1.09 -3.46 -9.35
N SER A 196 0.02 -2.97 -9.88
CA SER A 196 0.03 -1.94 -10.90
C SER A 196 -0.08 -2.59 -12.29
N CYS A 197 -0.99 -2.07 -13.12
CA CYS A 197 -1.29 -2.63 -14.43
C CYS A 197 -1.04 -1.61 -15.54
N ARG A 198 -0.47 -2.08 -16.67
CA ARG A 198 -0.16 -1.23 -17.83
C ARG A 198 -1.30 -1.09 -18.84
N ASP A 199 -2.25 -2.04 -18.81
CA ASP A 199 -3.42 -2.11 -19.70
C ASP A 199 -4.57 -2.89 -19.04
N GLU A 200 -5.60 -3.22 -19.82
CA GLU A 200 -6.81 -3.90 -19.38
C GLU A 200 -6.63 -5.35 -18.91
N ALA A 201 -5.45 -5.96 -19.12
CA ALA A 201 -5.23 -7.39 -18.92
C ALA A 201 -3.86 -7.77 -18.34
N HIS A 202 -2.90 -6.83 -18.27
CA HIS A 202 -1.52 -7.15 -17.91
C HIS A 202 -1.01 -6.26 -16.78
N VAL A 203 -0.26 -6.87 -15.86
CA VAL A 203 0.55 -6.13 -14.88
C VAL A 203 1.67 -5.36 -15.58
N CYS A 204 2.30 -4.42 -14.89
CA CYS A 204 3.31 -3.54 -15.49
C CYS A 204 4.49 -4.30 -16.11
N GLU A 205 4.94 -5.41 -15.53
CA GLU A 205 6.01 -6.26 -16.09
C GLU A 205 5.60 -6.94 -17.41
N GLY A 206 4.30 -7.25 -17.58
CA GLY A 206 3.78 -7.77 -18.83
C GLY A 206 3.07 -9.11 -18.75
N ASP A 207 3.07 -9.72 -17.60
CA ASP A 207 2.33 -10.96 -17.36
C ASP A 207 0.83 -10.69 -17.33
N LYS A 208 0.04 -11.71 -17.70
CA LYS A 208 -1.41 -11.63 -17.59
C LYS A 208 -1.84 -11.47 -16.14
N PHE A 209 -2.67 -10.49 -15.87
CA PHE A 209 -3.12 -10.17 -14.53
C PHE A 209 -3.88 -11.34 -13.87
N GLU A 210 -4.74 -12.03 -14.63
CA GLU A 210 -5.42 -13.24 -14.17
C GLU A 210 -4.42 -14.31 -13.68
N ASP A 211 -3.34 -14.55 -14.44
CA ASP A 211 -2.34 -15.57 -14.10
C ASP A 211 -1.53 -15.16 -12.85
N CYS A 212 -1.28 -13.84 -12.66
CA CYS A 212 -0.63 -13.34 -11.45
C CYS A 212 -1.49 -13.61 -10.21
N ILE A 213 -2.81 -13.38 -10.30
CA ILE A 213 -3.73 -13.63 -9.20
C ILE A 213 -3.79 -15.12 -8.86
N ARG A 214 -3.87 -16.02 -9.86
CA ARG A 214 -3.90 -17.47 -9.65
C ARG A 214 -2.68 -18.00 -8.90
N GLN A 215 -1.55 -17.32 -8.99
CA GLN A 215 -0.32 -17.72 -8.29
C GLN A 215 -0.33 -17.38 -6.79
N ILE A 216 -1.22 -16.49 -6.34
CA ILE A 216 -1.24 -16.00 -4.95
C ILE A 216 -2.58 -16.27 -4.23
N GLU A 217 -3.64 -16.55 -4.97
CA GLU A 217 -5.00 -16.62 -4.42
C GLU A 217 -5.21 -17.77 -3.42
N ALA A 218 -4.45 -18.86 -3.56
CA ALA A 218 -4.58 -20.03 -2.68
C ALA A 218 -4.03 -19.78 -1.26
N SER A 219 -3.21 -18.75 -1.05
CA SER A 219 -2.66 -18.46 0.27
C SER A 219 -3.75 -17.98 1.23
N PRO A 220 -3.88 -18.60 2.42
CA PRO A 220 -4.85 -18.18 3.43
C PRO A 220 -4.49 -16.82 4.06
N PHE A 221 -3.25 -16.34 3.91
CA PHE A 221 -2.78 -15.07 4.43
C PHE A 221 -3.09 -13.88 3.50
N VAL A 222 -3.54 -14.13 2.27
CA VAL A 222 -4.02 -13.10 1.35
C VAL A 222 -5.53 -12.94 1.51
N GLU A 223 -5.96 -11.84 2.12
CA GLU A 223 -7.38 -11.57 2.39
C GLU A 223 -8.13 -10.96 1.20
N ALA A 224 -7.44 -10.14 0.42
CA ALA A 224 -8.00 -9.50 -0.77
C ALA A 224 -6.93 -9.36 -1.86
N VAL A 225 -7.35 -9.23 -3.09
CA VAL A 225 -6.51 -8.89 -4.24
C VAL A 225 -6.99 -7.58 -4.86
N GLY A 226 -6.09 -6.82 -5.49
CA GLY A 226 -6.50 -5.51 -5.95
C GLY A 226 -5.72 -4.94 -7.10
N ILE A 227 -6.14 -3.74 -7.49
CA ILE A 227 -5.54 -2.90 -8.51
C ILE A 227 -5.33 -1.51 -7.92
N ASN A 228 -4.12 -0.98 -7.97
CA ASN A 228 -3.83 0.38 -7.55
C ASN A 228 -2.81 1.05 -8.47
N CYS A 229 -2.64 2.35 -8.33
CA CYS A 229 -1.68 3.13 -9.13
C CYS A 229 -1.77 2.82 -10.64
N THR A 230 -2.98 2.61 -11.12
CA THR A 230 -3.33 2.19 -12.47
C THR A 230 -4.32 3.18 -13.06
N SER A 231 -4.29 3.39 -14.38
CA SER A 231 -5.24 4.28 -15.04
C SER A 231 -6.69 3.83 -14.79
N PRO A 232 -7.60 4.73 -14.38
CA PRO A 232 -8.98 4.40 -14.07
C PRO A 232 -9.74 3.79 -15.26
N LYS A 233 -9.33 4.07 -16.48
CA LYS A 233 -9.95 3.51 -17.71
C LYS A 233 -9.82 1.98 -17.81
N TYR A 234 -8.80 1.37 -17.16
CA TYR A 234 -8.56 -0.07 -17.20
C TYR A 234 -9.30 -0.84 -16.09
N ILE A 235 -9.74 -0.13 -15.05
CA ILE A 235 -10.31 -0.75 -13.84
C ILE A 235 -11.49 -1.68 -14.11
N PRO A 236 -12.50 -1.32 -14.94
CA PRO A 236 -13.63 -2.21 -15.18
C PRO A 236 -13.21 -3.56 -15.76
N SER A 237 -12.28 -3.56 -16.73
CA SER A 237 -11.75 -4.79 -17.35
C SER A 237 -10.94 -5.60 -16.36
N LEU A 238 -10.04 -4.95 -15.62
CA LEU A 238 -9.20 -5.60 -14.62
C LEU A 238 -10.01 -6.25 -13.48
N ILE A 239 -11.09 -5.64 -13.02
CA ILE A 239 -12.03 -6.27 -12.08
C ILE A 239 -12.62 -7.56 -12.69
N GLY A 240 -12.90 -7.54 -13.99
CA GLY A 240 -13.34 -8.75 -14.72
C GLY A 240 -12.30 -9.86 -14.69
N GLU A 241 -11.01 -9.53 -14.85
CA GLU A 241 -9.90 -10.50 -14.76
C GLU A 241 -9.76 -11.07 -13.33
N VAL A 242 -9.88 -10.22 -12.29
CA VAL A 242 -9.87 -10.71 -10.90
C VAL A 242 -10.96 -11.74 -10.66
N LYS A 243 -12.19 -11.44 -11.09
CA LYS A 243 -13.36 -12.32 -10.86
C LYS A 243 -13.28 -13.67 -11.57
N LYS A 244 -12.45 -13.80 -12.61
CA LYS A 244 -12.17 -15.09 -13.27
C LYS A 244 -11.19 -15.94 -12.46
N ALA A 245 -10.30 -15.30 -11.68
CA ALA A 245 -9.19 -15.95 -11.00
C ALA A 245 -9.51 -16.32 -9.55
N THR A 246 -10.34 -15.54 -8.85
CA THR A 246 -10.59 -15.72 -7.41
C THR A 246 -11.97 -15.22 -6.98
N ASN A 247 -12.44 -15.72 -5.82
CA ASN A 247 -13.60 -15.19 -5.10
C ASN A 247 -13.23 -14.26 -3.95
N LYS A 248 -11.96 -13.92 -3.77
CA LYS A 248 -11.53 -12.99 -2.73
C LYS A 248 -12.10 -11.58 -2.97
N PRO A 249 -12.28 -10.77 -1.93
CA PRO A 249 -12.62 -9.36 -2.08
C PRO A 249 -11.68 -8.63 -3.03
N VAL A 250 -12.22 -7.68 -3.80
CA VAL A 250 -11.47 -6.88 -4.76
C VAL A 250 -11.27 -5.48 -4.22
N LEU A 251 -10.02 -5.05 -4.14
CA LEU A 251 -9.64 -3.71 -3.69
C LEU A 251 -9.21 -2.86 -4.88
N VAL A 252 -9.67 -1.60 -4.94
CA VAL A 252 -9.39 -0.70 -6.07
C VAL A 252 -9.10 0.71 -5.58
N TYR A 253 -7.91 1.24 -5.90
CA TYR A 253 -7.52 2.62 -5.66
C TYR A 253 -6.61 3.13 -6.80
N PRO A 254 -7.23 3.54 -7.92
CA PRO A 254 -6.54 3.94 -9.13
C PRO A 254 -5.91 5.34 -9.01
N ASN A 255 -5.13 5.72 -10.02
CA ASN A 255 -4.73 7.11 -10.22
C ASN A 255 -5.95 7.98 -10.54
N SER A 256 -5.82 9.31 -10.41
CA SER A 256 -6.84 10.29 -10.81
C SER A 256 -7.12 10.31 -12.31
N GLY A 257 -6.19 9.76 -13.11
CA GLY A 257 -6.29 9.67 -14.57
C GLY A 257 -5.22 10.46 -15.33
N GLU A 258 -4.40 11.19 -14.60
CA GLU A 258 -3.19 11.81 -15.11
C GLU A 258 -2.12 10.75 -15.42
N ASN A 259 -1.21 11.07 -16.35
CA ASN A 259 -0.09 10.21 -16.69
C ASN A 259 1.15 10.66 -15.90
N TYR A 260 1.80 9.72 -15.24
CA TYR A 260 3.07 9.99 -14.58
C TYR A 260 4.21 10.03 -15.59
N ASP A 261 4.91 11.16 -15.70
CA ASP A 261 6.13 11.31 -16.48
C ASP A 261 7.35 11.09 -15.57
N ALA A 262 7.91 9.88 -15.62
CA ALA A 262 9.06 9.51 -14.80
C ALA A 262 10.32 10.35 -15.08
N THR A 263 10.41 11.00 -16.26
CA THR A 263 11.57 11.84 -16.62
C THR A 263 11.52 13.20 -15.93
N LYS A 264 10.32 13.68 -15.59
CA LYS A 264 10.08 14.93 -14.91
C LYS A 264 9.75 14.77 -13.44
N SER A 265 9.52 13.52 -12.99
CA SER A 265 8.95 13.18 -11.66
C SER A 265 7.67 13.98 -11.39
N ASP A 266 6.81 14.10 -12.39
CA ASP A 266 5.60 14.92 -12.35
C ASP A 266 4.43 14.25 -13.08
N TRP A 267 3.21 14.69 -12.76
CA TRP A 267 1.98 14.21 -13.40
C TRP A 267 1.59 15.15 -14.54
N ASP A 268 1.24 14.59 -15.71
CA ASP A 268 0.80 15.35 -16.89
C ASP A 268 -0.63 14.93 -17.30
N GLY A 269 -1.45 15.91 -17.63
CA GLY A 269 -2.84 15.70 -18.04
C GLY A 269 -3.87 16.27 -17.07
N HIS A 270 -5.10 15.77 -17.17
CA HIS A 270 -6.23 16.18 -16.32
C HIS A 270 -6.88 14.94 -15.69
N PRO A 271 -7.43 15.05 -14.46
CA PRO A 271 -8.18 13.96 -13.85
C PRO A 271 -9.35 13.54 -14.77
N VAL A 272 -9.54 12.23 -14.91
CA VAL A 272 -10.61 11.66 -15.76
C VAL A 272 -11.98 11.88 -15.12
N TYR A 273 -12.01 11.96 -13.79
CA TYR A 273 -13.22 12.24 -13.04
C TYR A 273 -13.04 13.57 -12.30
N ALA A 274 -13.93 14.53 -12.55
CA ALA A 274 -13.98 15.76 -11.76
C ALA A 274 -14.27 15.40 -10.29
N SER A 275 -13.46 15.94 -9.41
CA SER A 275 -13.63 15.83 -7.95
C SER A 275 -14.88 16.54 -7.49
#